data_d0407f594984855265c73ee7fd472b85
#
_entry.id   d0407f594984855265c73ee7fd472b85
#
_cell.length_a   1.000
_cell.length_b   1.000
_cell.length_c   1.000
_cell.angle_alpha   90.00
_cell.angle_beta   90.00
_cell.angle_gamma   90.00
#
_symmetry.space_group_name_H-M   'P 1'
#
loop_
_entity.id
_entity.type
_entity.pdbx_description
1 polymer ?
#
loop_
_entity_poly.entity_id
_entity_poly.type
_entity_poly.pdbx_seq_one_letter_code
_entity_poly.pdbx_strand_id
1 'polypeptide(L)'
;YRLWALMPLISFVSCQKNVNITESSIVSGTDPYFKIVAHSDPDFASTNRKVDVFGIHIYAYSEVEDVKLLHAANIMAQYLDNDEDGKVDNPLLIETLIENHAALFMWKKMSQVNLNVQDLGADETRPEWHTNGQIGRFDAALEEVWHVISHSGYAHAYPSIFGEEAPTQLTEAMDLARGGHFINIPHPYPIEAWYTYDDRTCEYECMAGEYIYWALTSMLGAQENRLQEISQEWTLNSNELVRNKDQAIYSLLSNPEYSFPQSLPDGTYQR
;
A
#
# COMPACT_ATOMS: atom_id res chain seq x y z
N TYR A 1 -20.67 -39.56 -54.55
CA TYR A 1 -20.42 -40.20 -53.26
C TYR A 1 -19.86 -39.16 -52.31
N ARG A 2 -20.68 -38.71 -51.37
CA ARG A 2 -20.27 -37.75 -50.30
C ARG A 2 -20.03 -38.55 -49.02
N LEU A 3 -18.80 -38.53 -48.51
CA LEU A 3 -18.46 -38.99 -47.17
C LEU A 3 -18.68 -37.81 -46.18
N TRP A 4 -19.50 -38.07 -45.18
CA TRP A 4 -19.67 -37.22 -44.00
C TRP A 4 -18.68 -37.68 -42.93
N ALA A 5 -17.77 -36.78 -42.49
CA ALA A 5 -16.90 -37.02 -41.34
C ALA A 5 -17.61 -36.54 -40.08
N LEU A 6 -17.85 -37.45 -39.15
CA LEU A 6 -18.33 -37.14 -37.80
C LEU A 6 -17.17 -36.61 -36.94
N MET A 7 -17.26 -35.40 -36.47
CA MET A 7 -16.41 -34.86 -35.43
C MET A 7 -16.98 -35.20 -34.03
N PRO A 8 -16.18 -35.70 -33.09
CA PRO A 8 -16.66 -35.91 -31.73
C PRO A 8 -16.73 -34.60 -30.95
N LEU A 9 -17.88 -34.36 -30.32
CA LEU A 9 -18.08 -33.28 -29.31
C LEU A 9 -17.26 -33.64 -28.07
N ILE A 10 -16.24 -32.84 -27.78
CA ILE A 10 -15.54 -32.89 -26.50
C ILE A 10 -16.29 -31.98 -25.53
N SER A 11 -17.00 -32.56 -24.56
CA SER A 11 -17.65 -31.86 -23.46
C SER A 11 -16.59 -31.48 -22.43
N PHE A 12 -16.32 -30.18 -22.30
CA PHE A 12 -15.58 -29.66 -21.15
C PHE A 12 -16.48 -29.63 -19.91
N VAL A 13 -16.23 -30.51 -18.97
CA VAL A 13 -16.81 -30.43 -17.62
C VAL A 13 -16.03 -29.37 -16.86
N SER A 14 -16.62 -28.20 -16.71
CA SER A 14 -16.14 -27.16 -15.81
C SER A 14 -16.43 -27.58 -14.36
N CYS A 15 -15.39 -27.90 -13.61
CA CYS A 15 -15.48 -28.18 -12.20
C CYS A 15 -15.51 -26.83 -11.44
N GLN A 16 -16.69 -26.23 -11.25
CA GLN A 16 -16.86 -25.11 -10.34
C GLN A 16 -16.79 -25.66 -8.91
N LYS A 17 -15.71 -25.30 -8.19
CA LYS A 17 -15.67 -25.46 -6.73
C LYS A 17 -16.57 -24.39 -6.11
N ASN A 18 -17.76 -24.77 -5.72
CA ASN A 18 -18.58 -23.97 -4.81
C ASN A 18 -17.91 -23.96 -3.44
N VAL A 19 -17.29 -22.84 -3.09
CA VAL A 19 -16.87 -22.57 -1.71
C VAL A 19 -18.11 -22.08 -0.97
N ASN A 20 -18.75 -22.98 -0.22
CA ASN A 20 -19.80 -22.59 0.73
C ASN A 20 -19.13 -21.86 1.91
N ILE A 21 -19.19 -20.54 1.92
CA ILE A 21 -18.85 -19.73 3.10
C ILE A 21 -20.04 -19.83 4.05
N THR A 22 -19.91 -20.64 5.08
CA THR A 22 -20.85 -20.60 6.23
C THR A 22 -20.49 -19.37 7.06
N GLU A 23 -21.46 -18.46 7.23
CA GLU A 23 -21.36 -17.36 8.21
C GLU A 23 -21.07 -17.94 9.60
N SER A 24 -19.81 -17.92 10.01
CA SER A 24 -19.43 -18.21 11.38
C SER A 24 -19.38 -16.90 12.15
N SER A 25 -20.02 -16.86 13.31
CA SER A 25 -19.96 -15.73 14.25
C SER A 25 -18.52 -15.28 14.45
N ILE A 26 -18.24 -14.01 14.15
CA ILE A 26 -16.91 -13.39 14.27
C ILE A 26 -16.49 -13.47 15.74
N VAL A 27 -15.48 -14.26 16.04
CA VAL A 27 -14.80 -14.26 17.33
C VAL A 27 -13.78 -13.13 17.30
N SER A 28 -13.63 -12.36 18.38
CA SER A 28 -12.62 -11.28 18.47
C SER A 28 -11.26 -11.78 18.00
N GLY A 29 -10.67 -11.09 17.01
CA GLY A 29 -9.40 -11.48 16.37
C GLY A 29 -9.55 -12.42 15.17
N THR A 30 -10.79 -12.63 14.65
CA THR A 30 -11.04 -13.32 13.38
C THR A 30 -11.53 -12.32 12.33
N ASP A 31 -11.21 -12.61 11.08
CA ASP A 31 -11.60 -11.82 9.92
C ASP A 31 -12.37 -12.73 8.94
N PRO A 32 -13.45 -12.26 8.28
CA PRO A 32 -14.22 -13.07 7.34
C PRO A 32 -13.43 -13.45 6.09
N TYR A 33 -12.44 -12.65 5.68
CA TYR A 33 -11.70 -12.82 4.43
C TYR A 33 -10.27 -13.27 4.64
N PHE A 34 -9.62 -12.85 5.72
CA PHE A 34 -8.20 -13.08 5.99
C PHE A 34 -7.99 -14.05 7.15
N LYS A 35 -7.03 -14.96 6.98
CA LYS A 35 -6.69 -15.95 8.01
C LYS A 35 -5.22 -15.82 8.40
N ILE A 36 -4.99 -15.74 9.70
CA ILE A 36 -3.64 -15.86 10.24
C ILE A 36 -3.26 -17.34 10.22
N VAL A 37 -2.17 -17.67 9.55
CA VAL A 37 -1.65 -19.04 9.44
C VAL A 37 -0.20 -19.09 9.91
N ALA A 38 0.21 -20.24 10.44
CA ALA A 38 1.63 -20.51 10.69
C ALA A 38 2.35 -20.71 9.36
N HIS A 39 3.62 -20.35 9.30
CA HIS A 39 4.47 -20.53 8.12
C HIS A 39 5.85 -21.06 8.50
N SER A 40 6.62 -21.48 7.47
CA SER A 40 8.00 -21.92 7.56
C SER A 40 8.85 -21.36 6.42
N ASP A 41 8.50 -20.19 5.93
CA ASP A 41 9.18 -19.52 4.81
C ASP A 41 10.60 -19.12 5.26
N PRO A 42 11.67 -19.59 4.57
CA PRO A 42 13.04 -19.46 5.05
C PRO A 42 13.48 -18.01 5.23
N ASP A 43 13.08 -17.11 4.32
CA ASP A 43 13.47 -15.70 4.33
C ASP A 43 12.82 -14.92 5.49
N PHE A 44 11.76 -15.49 6.08
CA PHE A 44 11.01 -14.92 7.19
C PHE A 44 11.04 -15.82 8.44
N ALA A 45 12.08 -16.64 8.59
CA ALA A 45 12.19 -17.61 9.67
C ALA A 45 12.19 -17.00 11.10
N SER A 46 12.44 -15.71 11.23
CA SER A 46 12.34 -14.99 12.51
C SER A 46 10.89 -14.70 12.91
N THR A 47 9.93 -14.73 11.97
CA THR A 47 8.49 -14.63 12.21
C THR A 47 7.86 -16.02 12.26
N ASN A 48 6.65 -16.17 12.74
CA ASN A 48 6.04 -17.50 12.91
C ASN A 48 4.62 -17.60 12.33
N ARG A 49 4.06 -16.50 11.84
CA ARG A 49 2.73 -16.44 11.26
C ARG A 49 2.63 -15.39 10.18
N LYS A 50 1.68 -15.60 9.27
CA LYS A 50 1.42 -14.68 8.17
C LYS A 50 -0.05 -14.62 7.80
N VAL A 51 -0.40 -13.58 7.04
CA VAL A 51 -1.66 -13.43 6.32
C VAL A 51 -1.36 -13.30 4.83
N ASP A 52 -2.15 -13.93 3.99
CA ASP A 52 -2.13 -13.75 2.53
C ASP A 52 -3.19 -12.73 2.13
N VAL A 53 -2.78 -11.73 1.34
CA VAL A 53 -3.66 -10.70 0.77
C VAL A 53 -3.42 -10.67 -0.74
N PHE A 54 -4.28 -11.29 -1.52
CA PHE A 54 -4.17 -11.42 -2.99
C PHE A 54 -2.81 -11.97 -3.47
N GLY A 55 -2.16 -12.81 -2.68
CA GLY A 55 -0.84 -13.37 -2.97
C GLY A 55 0.35 -12.59 -2.36
N ILE A 56 0.10 -11.43 -1.75
CA ILE A 56 1.10 -10.69 -0.98
C ILE A 56 1.02 -11.10 0.48
N HIS A 57 2.17 -11.31 1.12
CA HIS A 57 2.21 -11.79 2.48
C HIS A 57 2.54 -10.68 3.49
N ILE A 58 1.80 -10.65 4.59
CA ILE A 58 2.13 -9.90 5.79
C ILE A 58 2.59 -10.89 6.84
N TYR A 59 3.88 -10.85 7.18
CA TYR A 59 4.48 -11.70 8.20
C TYR A 59 4.43 -11.03 9.57
N ALA A 60 4.34 -11.79 10.64
CA ALA A 60 4.31 -11.22 11.98
C ALA A 60 5.02 -12.09 13.03
N TYR A 61 5.65 -11.42 13.98
CA TYR A 61 6.09 -12.04 15.22
C TYR A 61 4.90 -12.44 16.09
N SER A 62 5.10 -13.43 16.96
CA SER A 62 4.05 -13.97 17.85
C SER A 62 3.44 -12.93 18.80
N GLU A 63 4.19 -11.89 19.14
CA GLU A 63 3.77 -10.83 20.06
C GLU A 63 2.89 -9.75 19.42
N VAL A 64 2.81 -9.71 18.11
CA VAL A 64 1.89 -8.79 17.39
C VAL A 64 0.46 -9.26 17.64
N GLU A 65 -0.42 -8.36 18.05
CA GLU A 65 -1.83 -8.68 18.30
C GLU A 65 -2.55 -9.04 16.99
N ASP A 66 -3.38 -10.09 17.01
CA ASP A 66 -4.13 -10.55 15.82
C ASP A 66 -4.96 -9.46 15.17
N VAL A 67 -5.61 -8.62 15.99
CA VAL A 67 -6.43 -7.51 15.48
C VAL A 67 -5.61 -6.51 14.66
N LYS A 68 -4.35 -6.29 14.99
CA LYS A 68 -3.46 -5.38 14.27
C LYS A 68 -2.93 -5.99 12.99
N LEU A 69 -2.57 -7.27 13.02
CA LEU A 69 -2.17 -8.00 11.83
C LEU A 69 -3.31 -8.08 10.80
N LEU A 70 -4.53 -8.37 11.26
CA LEU A 70 -5.71 -8.40 10.40
C LEU A 70 -6.09 -6.99 9.90
N HIS A 71 -5.91 -5.96 10.72
CA HIS A 71 -6.11 -4.57 10.29
C HIS A 71 -5.16 -4.18 9.14
N ALA A 72 -3.87 -4.48 9.26
CA ALA A 72 -2.91 -4.24 8.17
C ALA A 72 -3.28 -5.03 6.90
N ALA A 73 -3.81 -6.26 7.03
CA ALA A 73 -4.30 -7.04 5.90
C ALA A 73 -5.52 -6.40 5.22
N ASN A 74 -6.45 -5.86 5.99
CA ASN A 74 -7.62 -5.16 5.47
C ASN A 74 -7.22 -3.83 4.78
N ILE A 75 -6.28 -3.06 5.36
CA ILE A 75 -5.72 -1.85 4.73
C ILE A 75 -5.06 -2.21 3.38
N MET A 76 -4.25 -3.28 3.34
CA MET A 76 -3.62 -3.72 2.10
C MET A 76 -4.66 -4.14 1.05
N ALA A 77 -5.69 -4.85 1.46
CA ALA A 77 -6.77 -5.26 0.56
C ALA A 77 -7.50 -4.06 -0.03
N GLN A 78 -7.84 -3.06 0.79
CA GLN A 78 -8.52 -1.83 0.35
C GLN A 78 -7.66 -0.95 -0.55
N TYR A 79 -6.33 -1.03 -0.47
CA TYR A 79 -5.46 -0.38 -1.44
C TYR A 79 -5.41 -1.12 -2.79
N LEU A 80 -5.57 -2.43 -2.80
CA LEU A 80 -5.45 -3.26 -4.01
C LEU A 80 -6.80 -3.54 -4.71
N ASP A 81 -7.89 -3.48 -3.96
CA ASP A 81 -9.28 -3.67 -4.37
C ASP A 81 -10.11 -2.59 -3.63
N ASN A 82 -10.05 -1.37 -4.15
CA ASN A 82 -10.57 -0.19 -3.47
C ASN A 82 -12.10 -0.03 -3.61
N ASP A 83 -12.71 -0.67 -4.62
CA ASP A 83 -14.16 -0.74 -4.78
C ASP A 83 -14.79 -1.96 -4.06
N GLU A 84 -13.93 -2.81 -3.46
CA GLU A 84 -14.30 -3.96 -2.63
C GLU A 84 -15.20 -4.97 -3.38
N ASP A 85 -14.96 -5.15 -4.71
CA ASP A 85 -15.71 -6.13 -5.53
C ASP A 85 -15.14 -7.56 -5.42
N GLY A 86 -14.04 -7.74 -4.68
CA GLY A 86 -13.33 -9.00 -4.48
C GLY A 86 -12.29 -9.30 -5.56
N LYS A 87 -11.94 -8.32 -6.38
CA LYS A 87 -10.92 -8.41 -7.43
C LYS A 87 -9.99 -7.21 -7.36
N VAL A 88 -8.71 -7.44 -7.60
CA VAL A 88 -7.72 -6.37 -7.64
C VAL A 88 -8.00 -5.40 -8.80
N ASP A 89 -7.96 -4.10 -8.51
CA ASP A 89 -8.24 -3.02 -9.47
C ASP A 89 -7.19 -2.91 -10.58
N ASN A 90 -5.96 -3.32 -10.29
CA ASN A 90 -4.83 -3.25 -11.22
C ASN A 90 -4.13 -4.62 -11.31
N PRO A 91 -4.48 -5.47 -12.30
CA PRO A 91 -3.85 -6.78 -12.47
C PRO A 91 -2.34 -6.73 -12.70
N LEU A 92 -1.83 -5.73 -13.43
CA LEU A 92 -0.39 -5.58 -13.66
C LEU A 92 0.35 -5.28 -12.35
N LEU A 93 -0.25 -4.45 -11.49
CA LEU A 93 0.32 -4.11 -10.19
C LEU A 93 0.47 -5.36 -9.32
N ILE A 94 -0.59 -6.17 -9.21
CA ILE A 94 -0.55 -7.37 -8.35
C ILE A 94 0.42 -8.43 -8.90
N GLU A 95 0.46 -8.64 -10.22
CA GLU A 95 1.45 -9.52 -10.85
C GLU A 95 2.88 -9.07 -10.53
N THR A 96 3.15 -7.76 -10.65
CA THR A 96 4.47 -7.16 -10.35
C THR A 96 4.84 -7.31 -8.88
N LEU A 97 3.91 -7.06 -7.95
CA LEU A 97 4.14 -7.26 -6.52
C LEU A 97 4.51 -8.71 -6.19
N ILE A 98 3.81 -9.68 -6.79
CA ILE A 98 4.10 -11.11 -6.61
C ILE A 98 5.47 -11.48 -7.20
N GLU A 99 5.79 -11.02 -8.40
CA GLU A 99 7.08 -11.27 -9.06
C GLU A 99 8.26 -10.68 -8.26
N ASN A 100 8.06 -9.52 -7.65
CA ASN A 100 9.06 -8.86 -6.81
C ASN A 100 9.11 -9.40 -5.38
N HIS A 101 8.33 -10.45 -5.06
CA HIS A 101 8.25 -11.01 -3.70
C HIS A 101 7.92 -9.98 -2.63
N ALA A 102 7.06 -9.00 -2.98
CA ALA A 102 6.65 -7.95 -2.07
C ALA A 102 6.06 -8.52 -0.77
N ALA A 103 6.48 -7.99 0.35
CA ALA A 103 6.04 -8.42 1.66
C ALA A 103 6.13 -7.28 2.67
N LEU A 104 5.29 -7.36 3.71
CA LEU A 104 5.38 -6.55 4.91
C LEU A 104 5.69 -7.46 6.09
N PHE A 105 6.51 -7.03 7.04
CA PHE A 105 6.59 -7.75 8.31
C PHE A 105 6.22 -6.87 9.50
N MET A 106 5.52 -7.45 10.46
CA MET A 106 5.08 -6.75 11.65
C MET A 106 5.84 -7.21 12.89
N TRP A 107 6.25 -6.25 13.69
CA TRP A 107 7.04 -6.45 14.91
C TRP A 107 6.40 -5.76 16.13
N LYS A 108 6.82 -6.18 17.34
CA LYS A 108 6.35 -5.59 18.61
C LYS A 108 7.48 -4.88 19.36
N LYS A 109 8.72 -5.25 19.11
CA LYS A 109 9.90 -4.71 19.79
C LYS A 109 10.98 -4.34 18.77
N MET A 110 11.63 -3.21 18.95
CA MET A 110 12.71 -2.73 18.07
C MET A 110 13.81 -3.80 17.81
N SER A 111 14.06 -4.70 18.75
CA SER A 111 15.01 -5.80 18.56
C SER A 111 14.60 -6.85 17.53
N GLN A 112 13.35 -6.79 17.06
CA GLN A 112 12.77 -7.66 16.03
C GLN A 112 12.91 -7.06 14.62
N VAL A 113 13.30 -5.80 14.48
CA VAL A 113 13.56 -5.13 13.19
C VAL A 113 14.91 -5.65 12.67
N ASN A 114 14.89 -6.75 11.92
CA ASN A 114 16.08 -7.46 11.45
C ASN A 114 15.95 -8.05 10.04
N LEU A 115 14.87 -7.74 9.33
CA LEU A 115 14.64 -8.11 7.94
C LEU A 115 14.82 -6.87 7.05
N ASN A 116 15.31 -7.07 5.85
CA ASN A 116 15.51 -6.00 4.89
C ASN A 116 14.30 -5.94 3.92
N VAL A 117 13.12 -5.75 4.50
CA VAL A 117 11.84 -5.55 3.79
C VAL A 117 11.04 -4.51 4.57
N GLN A 118 9.99 -3.97 3.96
CA GLN A 118 9.11 -2.99 4.62
C GLN A 118 8.57 -3.54 5.94
N ASP A 119 8.57 -2.73 6.98
CA ASP A 119 8.16 -3.12 8.32
C ASP A 119 7.07 -2.23 8.91
N LEU A 120 6.33 -2.77 9.88
CA LEU A 120 5.28 -2.05 10.59
C LEU A 120 5.28 -2.44 12.07
N GLY A 121 5.44 -1.46 12.93
CA GLY A 121 5.35 -1.63 14.37
C GLY A 121 3.92 -1.87 14.85
N ALA A 122 3.72 -2.90 15.68
CA ALA A 122 2.41 -3.15 16.26
C ALA A 122 1.88 -1.96 17.08
N ASP A 123 2.75 -1.19 17.73
CA ASP A 123 2.36 -0.01 18.51
C ASP A 123 2.10 1.24 17.66
N GLU A 124 2.39 1.18 16.35
CA GLU A 124 2.11 2.23 15.37
C GLU A 124 0.85 1.92 14.56
N THR A 125 0.41 0.65 14.53
CA THR A 125 -0.86 0.22 13.95
C THR A 125 -2.01 0.66 14.85
N ARG A 126 -2.92 1.54 14.33
CA ARG A 126 -3.93 2.26 15.10
C ARG A 126 -5.33 2.16 14.50
N PRO A 127 -6.01 0.99 14.55
CA PRO A 127 -7.38 0.85 14.03
C PRO A 127 -8.34 1.88 14.64
N GLU A 128 -8.10 2.28 15.91
CA GLU A 128 -8.91 3.27 16.61
C GLU A 128 -8.86 4.67 15.98
N TRP A 129 -7.81 5.02 15.23
CA TRP A 129 -7.71 6.32 14.57
C TRP A 129 -8.85 6.51 13.55
N HIS A 130 -9.21 5.49 12.80
CA HIS A 130 -10.30 5.53 11.82
C HIS A 130 -11.67 5.71 12.49
N THR A 131 -11.90 5.04 13.61
CA THR A 131 -13.19 5.12 14.34
C THR A 131 -13.33 6.38 15.20
N ASN A 132 -12.22 7.05 15.51
CA ASN A 132 -12.19 8.31 16.26
C ASN A 132 -12.27 9.56 15.37
N GLY A 133 -12.73 9.46 14.14
CA GLY A 133 -12.82 10.57 13.19
C GLY A 133 -11.47 11.12 12.76
N GLN A 134 -10.47 10.25 12.65
CA GLN A 134 -9.10 10.59 12.21
C GLN A 134 -8.41 11.61 13.15
N ILE A 135 -8.61 11.44 14.45
CA ILE A 135 -8.01 12.26 15.50
C ILE A 135 -7.16 11.39 16.43
N GLY A 136 -6.02 11.91 16.87
CA GLY A 136 -5.09 11.23 17.75
C GLY A 136 -3.87 10.72 16.97
N ARG A 137 -3.20 9.69 17.50
CA ARG A 137 -2.02 9.13 16.85
C ARG A 137 -2.42 8.47 15.52
N PHE A 138 -1.74 8.86 14.47
CA PHE A 138 -1.95 8.37 13.11
C PHE A 138 -1.78 6.84 13.03
N ASP A 139 -2.49 6.22 12.11
CA ASP A 139 -2.35 4.81 11.81
C ASP A 139 -1.27 4.60 10.75
N ALA A 140 -0.08 4.16 11.19
CA ALA A 140 1.05 3.92 10.30
C ALA A 140 0.81 2.78 9.31
N ALA A 141 -0.21 1.94 9.49
CA ALA A 141 -0.57 0.93 8.50
C ALA A 141 -0.90 1.54 7.13
N LEU A 142 -1.44 2.77 7.09
CA LEU A 142 -1.70 3.50 5.83
C LEU A 142 -0.41 3.83 5.07
N GLU A 143 0.66 4.09 5.78
CA GLU A 143 1.98 4.46 5.26
C GLU A 143 2.77 3.22 4.84
N GLU A 144 3.01 2.33 5.79
CA GLU A 144 3.91 1.19 5.59
C GLU A 144 3.37 0.16 4.59
N VAL A 145 2.05 -0.04 4.56
CA VAL A 145 1.41 -0.85 3.51
C VAL A 145 1.52 -0.17 2.14
N TRP A 146 1.34 1.17 2.10
CA TRP A 146 1.48 1.90 0.86
C TRP A 146 2.91 1.84 0.32
N HIS A 147 3.93 1.92 1.16
CA HIS A 147 5.33 1.78 0.74
C HIS A 147 5.61 0.42 0.07
N VAL A 148 5.04 -0.69 0.57
CA VAL A 148 5.12 -1.98 -0.13
C VAL A 148 4.53 -1.88 -1.54
N ILE A 149 3.34 -1.27 -1.67
CA ILE A 149 2.60 -1.19 -2.93
C ILE A 149 3.27 -0.22 -3.92
N SER A 150 3.73 0.93 -3.46
CA SER A 150 4.38 1.92 -4.32
C SER A 150 5.77 1.47 -4.77
N HIS A 151 6.63 1.09 -3.83
CA HIS A 151 8.02 0.72 -4.09
C HIS A 151 8.14 -0.59 -4.88
N SER A 152 7.56 -1.69 -4.37
CA SER A 152 7.68 -2.99 -5.02
C SER A 152 6.68 -3.21 -6.17
N GLY A 153 5.65 -2.39 -6.25
CA GLY A 153 4.58 -2.49 -7.24
C GLY A 153 4.66 -1.40 -8.30
N TYR A 154 4.13 -0.20 -8.03
CA TYR A 154 4.00 0.87 -9.03
C TYR A 154 5.33 1.28 -9.66
N ALA A 155 6.41 1.40 -8.88
CA ALA A 155 7.73 1.75 -9.38
C ALA A 155 8.25 0.76 -10.43
N HIS A 156 7.90 -0.50 -10.31
CA HIS A 156 8.31 -1.57 -11.22
C HIS A 156 7.30 -1.85 -12.34
N ALA A 157 5.99 -1.75 -12.05
CA ALA A 157 4.94 -1.93 -13.06
C ALA A 157 4.96 -0.81 -14.12
N TYR A 158 5.30 0.41 -13.71
CA TYR A 158 5.31 1.60 -14.56
C TYR A 158 6.62 2.41 -14.39
N PRO A 159 7.79 1.83 -14.71
CA PRO A 159 9.10 2.38 -14.32
C PRO A 159 9.41 3.77 -14.89
N SER A 160 8.88 4.13 -16.07
CA SER A 160 9.07 5.47 -16.63
C SER A 160 8.15 6.53 -16.02
N ILE A 161 7.12 6.11 -15.29
CA ILE A 161 6.12 6.99 -14.68
C ILE A 161 6.38 7.10 -13.18
N PHE A 162 6.39 5.96 -12.47
CA PHE A 162 6.48 5.87 -11.01
C PHE A 162 7.81 5.30 -10.49
N GLY A 163 8.79 5.06 -11.37
CA GLY A 163 10.14 4.70 -10.93
C GLY A 163 10.71 5.78 -10.01
N GLU A 164 11.40 5.38 -8.96
CA GLU A 164 11.95 6.24 -7.93
C GLU A 164 13.33 6.81 -8.30
N GLU A 165 14.01 6.21 -9.28
CA GLU A 165 15.24 6.73 -9.87
C GLU A 165 14.93 7.74 -10.98
N ALA A 166 15.56 8.93 -10.91
CA ALA A 166 15.35 9.98 -11.93
C ALA A 166 16.02 9.61 -13.28
N PRO A 167 15.44 10.03 -14.43
CA PRO A 167 14.23 10.84 -14.56
C PRO A 167 12.98 9.98 -14.77
N THR A 168 11.92 10.25 -14.02
CA THR A 168 10.58 9.70 -14.22
C THR A 168 9.54 10.79 -13.99
N GLN A 169 8.27 10.58 -14.34
CA GLN A 169 7.24 11.60 -14.09
C GLN A 169 7.04 11.86 -12.59
N LEU A 170 7.15 10.82 -11.75
CA LEU A 170 7.09 10.95 -10.29
C LEU A 170 8.24 11.82 -9.78
N THR A 171 9.49 11.53 -10.19
CA THR A 171 10.65 12.26 -9.69
C THR A 171 10.71 13.69 -10.23
N GLU A 172 10.22 13.94 -11.45
CA GLU A 172 10.07 15.31 -11.97
C GLU A 172 9.03 16.10 -11.17
N ALA A 173 7.91 15.49 -10.79
CA ALA A 173 6.92 16.12 -9.92
C ALA A 173 7.49 16.38 -8.51
N MET A 174 8.21 15.41 -7.93
CA MET A 174 8.90 15.59 -6.65
C MET A 174 9.91 16.74 -6.68
N ASP A 175 10.70 16.84 -7.74
CA ASP A 175 11.70 17.92 -7.88
C ASP A 175 11.04 19.30 -7.95
N LEU A 176 9.88 19.41 -8.61
CA LEU A 176 9.07 20.63 -8.56
C LEU A 176 8.59 20.93 -7.14
N ALA A 177 8.10 19.93 -6.42
CA ALA A 177 7.59 20.07 -5.07
C ALA A 177 8.68 20.52 -4.08
N ARG A 178 9.91 20.05 -4.27
CA ARG A 178 11.09 20.39 -3.47
C ARG A 178 11.75 21.71 -3.87
N GLY A 179 11.33 22.29 -5.01
CA GLY A 179 11.94 23.50 -5.57
C GLY A 179 13.27 23.27 -6.29
N GLY A 180 13.59 22.02 -6.65
CA GLY A 180 14.77 21.63 -7.42
C GLY A 180 15.15 20.17 -7.29
N HIS A 181 16.05 19.73 -8.18
CA HIS A 181 16.61 18.38 -8.13
C HIS A 181 17.74 18.33 -7.08
N PHE A 182 17.47 17.66 -5.96
CA PHE A 182 18.42 17.53 -4.85
C PHE A 182 18.64 16.05 -4.51
N ILE A 183 19.82 15.50 -4.85
CA ILE A 183 20.22 14.15 -4.45
C ILE A 183 20.38 14.06 -2.92
N ASN A 184 20.98 15.11 -2.32
CA ASN A 184 21.08 15.23 -0.87
C ASN A 184 20.10 16.29 -0.37
N ILE A 185 19.67 16.15 0.87
CA ILE A 185 18.79 17.12 1.52
C ILE A 185 19.43 18.51 1.56
N PRO A 186 18.81 19.53 0.93
CA PRO A 186 19.34 20.89 0.95
C PRO A 186 19.12 21.54 2.32
N HIS A 187 19.99 22.49 2.67
CA HIS A 187 19.89 23.25 3.91
C HIS A 187 20.12 24.74 3.64
N PRO A 188 19.05 25.58 3.65
CA PRO A 188 17.62 25.25 3.74
C PRO A 188 17.07 24.76 2.41
N TYR A 189 15.85 24.21 2.44
CA TYR A 189 15.04 24.03 1.24
C TYR A 189 14.65 25.40 0.65
N PRO A 190 14.38 25.48 -0.67
CA PRO A 190 13.77 26.67 -1.27
C PRO A 190 12.48 27.06 -0.57
N ILE A 191 12.25 28.36 -0.39
CA ILE A 191 11.11 28.88 0.38
C ILE A 191 9.74 28.53 -0.25
N GLU A 192 9.73 28.25 -1.56
CA GLU A 192 8.54 27.86 -2.31
C GLU A 192 8.24 26.35 -2.21
N ALA A 193 9.14 25.56 -1.65
CA ALA A 193 8.94 24.11 -1.53
C ALA A 193 7.71 23.80 -0.67
N TRP A 194 6.90 22.84 -1.13
CA TRP A 194 5.76 22.31 -0.37
C TRP A 194 5.96 20.87 0.06
N TYR A 195 7.02 20.22 -0.40
CA TYR A 195 7.56 18.98 0.09
C TYR A 195 9.01 19.18 0.52
N THR A 196 9.30 18.81 1.75
CA THR A 196 10.64 18.82 2.33
C THR A 196 10.84 17.53 3.11
N TYR A 197 12.07 17.11 3.31
CA TYR A 197 12.36 15.90 4.08
C TYR A 197 13.66 16.11 4.84
N ASP A 198 13.77 15.65 6.07
CA ASP A 198 14.94 15.93 6.91
C ASP A 198 15.67 14.67 7.41
N ASP A 199 15.14 13.47 7.17
CA ASP A 199 15.84 12.23 7.47
C ASP A 199 16.99 11.98 6.47
N ARG A 200 18.20 12.14 6.98
CA ARG A 200 19.43 11.99 6.20
C ARG A 200 19.76 10.56 5.79
N THR A 201 19.04 9.58 6.30
CA THR A 201 19.18 8.18 5.90
C THR A 201 18.32 7.85 4.67
N CYS A 202 17.36 8.72 4.34
CA CYS A 202 16.49 8.61 3.19
C CYS A 202 17.18 9.23 1.96
N GLU A 203 17.59 8.42 1.02
CA GLU A 203 18.16 8.83 -0.25
C GLU A 203 17.10 9.33 -1.23
N TYR A 204 17.49 9.75 -2.42
CA TYR A 204 16.58 10.36 -3.40
C TYR A 204 15.38 9.46 -3.76
N GLU A 205 15.63 8.16 -3.93
CA GLU A 205 14.60 7.15 -4.22
C GLU A 205 13.60 7.02 -3.08
N CYS A 206 14.10 6.92 -1.85
CA CYS A 206 13.26 6.91 -0.65
C CYS A 206 12.39 8.18 -0.57
N MET A 207 12.96 9.36 -0.87
CA MET A 207 12.20 10.61 -0.88
C MET A 207 11.10 10.64 -1.95
N ALA A 208 11.24 9.90 -3.06
CA ALA A 208 10.18 9.76 -4.05
C ALA A 208 9.03 8.89 -3.54
N GLY A 209 9.34 7.84 -2.78
CA GLY A 209 8.35 7.00 -2.08
C GLY A 209 7.56 7.79 -1.04
N GLU A 210 8.23 8.64 -0.24
CA GLU A 210 7.58 9.52 0.74
C GLU A 210 6.70 10.58 0.06
N TYR A 211 7.17 11.16 -1.03
CA TYR A 211 6.41 12.17 -1.76
C TYR A 211 5.08 11.62 -2.31
N ILE A 212 5.09 10.44 -2.96
CA ILE A 212 3.85 9.84 -3.48
C ILE A 212 2.92 9.43 -2.33
N TYR A 213 3.45 8.98 -1.17
CA TYR A 213 2.67 8.70 0.03
C TYR A 213 1.95 9.95 0.53
N TRP A 214 2.66 11.06 0.73
CA TRP A 214 2.06 12.32 1.18
C TRP A 214 0.96 12.79 0.23
N ALA A 215 1.22 12.76 -1.08
CA ALA A 215 0.27 13.22 -2.08
C ALA A 215 -1.00 12.34 -2.10
N LEU A 216 -0.86 11.01 -2.18
CA LEU A 216 -1.99 10.11 -2.24
C LEU A 216 -2.84 10.19 -0.97
N THR A 217 -2.22 10.08 0.20
CA THR A 217 -2.95 10.08 1.48
C THR A 217 -3.64 11.41 1.76
N SER A 218 -3.08 12.53 1.27
CA SER A 218 -3.76 13.83 1.28
C SER A 218 -4.96 13.87 0.34
N MET A 219 -4.84 13.30 -0.86
CA MET A 219 -5.94 13.20 -1.81
C MET A 219 -7.08 12.32 -1.29
N LEU A 220 -6.76 11.29 -0.53
CA LEU A 220 -7.73 10.41 0.14
C LEU A 220 -8.31 10.97 1.45
N GLY A 221 -7.79 12.11 1.96
CA GLY A 221 -8.30 12.78 3.15
C GLY A 221 -7.63 12.37 4.47
N ALA A 222 -6.65 11.46 4.46
CA ALA A 222 -5.98 11.01 5.68
C ALA A 222 -5.20 12.12 6.41
N GLN A 223 -4.79 13.16 5.67
CA GLN A 223 -3.93 14.22 6.20
C GLN A 223 -4.70 15.49 6.62
N GLU A 224 -6.03 15.55 6.42
CA GLU A 224 -6.81 16.79 6.61
C GLU A 224 -6.66 17.39 8.01
N ASN A 225 -6.61 16.55 9.04
CA ASN A 225 -6.52 16.98 10.44
C ASN A 225 -5.07 17.08 10.96
N ARG A 226 -4.03 16.83 10.11
CA ARG A 226 -2.65 16.65 10.54
C ARG A 226 -1.70 17.79 10.18
N LEU A 227 -2.16 18.87 9.55
CA LEU A 227 -1.26 19.92 9.03
C LEU A 227 -0.26 20.43 10.08
N GLN A 228 -0.67 20.59 11.34
CA GLN A 228 0.22 21.04 12.40
C GLN A 228 1.35 20.04 12.70
N GLU A 229 1.08 18.75 12.52
CA GLU A 229 2.02 17.66 12.77
C GLU A 229 3.01 17.49 11.62
N ILE A 230 2.51 17.60 10.36
CA ILE A 230 3.26 17.23 9.14
C ILE A 230 3.83 18.41 8.36
N SER A 231 3.53 19.65 8.73
CA SER A 231 3.87 20.85 7.94
C SER A 231 5.36 21.10 7.76
N GLN A 232 6.22 20.45 8.54
CA GLN A 232 7.66 20.48 8.36
C GLN A 232 8.13 19.64 7.15
N GLU A 233 7.31 18.71 6.68
CA GLU A 233 7.62 17.85 5.53
C GLU A 233 6.66 18.07 4.38
N TRP A 234 5.36 18.21 4.67
CA TRP A 234 4.32 18.32 3.67
C TRP A 234 3.28 19.39 4.04
N THR A 235 3.00 20.30 3.12
CA THR A 235 2.07 21.41 3.38
C THR A 235 0.71 21.30 2.68
N LEU A 236 0.52 20.29 1.81
CA LEU A 236 -0.69 20.12 1.01
C LEU A 236 -1.60 19.02 1.59
N ASN A 237 -2.06 19.19 2.81
CA ASN A 237 -2.75 18.17 3.60
C ASN A 237 -4.19 17.82 3.15
N SER A 238 -4.64 18.23 1.95
CA SER A 238 -5.97 17.90 1.43
C SER A 238 -5.99 17.74 -0.08
N ASN A 239 -6.99 17.02 -0.59
CA ASN A 239 -7.20 16.85 -2.04
C ASN A 239 -7.22 18.17 -2.79
N GLU A 240 -7.93 19.18 -2.25
CA GLU A 240 -8.03 20.50 -2.88
C GLU A 240 -6.66 21.19 -2.98
N LEU A 241 -5.85 21.12 -1.93
CA LEU A 241 -4.51 21.73 -1.92
C LEU A 241 -3.58 21.03 -2.90
N VAL A 242 -3.55 19.69 -2.94
CA VAL A 242 -2.76 18.94 -3.92
C VAL A 242 -3.21 19.31 -5.33
N ARG A 243 -4.50 19.25 -5.63
CA ARG A 243 -5.05 19.59 -6.95
C ARG A 243 -4.69 20.99 -7.41
N ASN A 244 -4.69 21.98 -6.50
CA ASN A 244 -4.48 23.38 -6.86
C ASN A 244 -2.99 23.74 -6.96
N LYS A 245 -2.14 23.13 -6.14
CA LYS A 245 -0.72 23.49 -6.05
C LYS A 245 0.20 22.52 -6.77
N ASP A 246 -0.07 21.21 -6.67
CA ASP A 246 0.77 20.15 -7.24
C ASP A 246 0.02 19.38 -8.33
N GLN A 247 -0.20 20.08 -9.45
CA GLN A 247 -0.95 19.51 -10.57
C GLN A 247 -0.23 18.33 -11.24
N ALA A 248 1.09 18.24 -11.12
CA ALA A 248 1.86 17.16 -11.69
C ALA A 248 1.50 15.84 -11.03
N ILE A 249 1.67 15.73 -9.72
CA ILE A 249 1.32 14.52 -8.98
C ILE A 249 -0.20 14.26 -8.98
N TYR A 250 -1.01 15.31 -8.86
CA TYR A 250 -2.46 15.16 -8.91
C TYR A 250 -2.93 14.48 -10.20
N SER A 251 -2.35 14.89 -11.35
CA SER A 251 -2.69 14.31 -12.66
C SER A 251 -2.27 12.84 -12.77
N LEU A 252 -1.13 12.47 -12.20
CA LEU A 252 -0.65 11.08 -12.18
C LEU A 252 -1.58 10.20 -11.32
N LEU A 253 -1.88 10.63 -10.10
CA LEU A 253 -2.67 9.85 -9.15
C LEU A 253 -4.17 9.82 -9.50
N SER A 254 -4.64 10.77 -10.31
CA SER A 254 -6.03 10.81 -10.81
C SER A 254 -6.21 10.10 -12.15
N ASN A 255 -5.14 9.62 -12.79
CA ASN A 255 -5.24 8.94 -14.08
C ASN A 255 -5.81 7.52 -13.90
N PRO A 256 -6.99 7.22 -14.49
CA PRO A 256 -7.65 5.93 -14.33
C PRO A 256 -6.84 4.74 -14.90
N GLU A 257 -5.84 5.00 -15.75
CA GLU A 257 -4.97 3.98 -16.30
C GLU A 257 -4.19 3.21 -15.22
N TYR A 258 -3.88 3.89 -14.10
CA TYR A 258 -3.07 3.31 -13.04
C TYR A 258 -3.89 2.75 -11.88
N SER A 259 -5.21 2.97 -11.87
CA SER A 259 -6.14 2.46 -10.84
C SER A 259 -5.69 2.75 -9.41
N PHE A 260 -5.27 4.00 -9.13
CA PHE A 260 -5.00 4.43 -7.76
C PHE A 260 -6.27 4.43 -6.91
N PRO A 261 -6.17 4.14 -5.60
CA PRO A 261 -7.29 4.22 -4.69
C PRO A 261 -8.01 5.57 -4.73
N GLN A 262 -9.34 5.54 -4.64
CA GLN A 262 -10.20 6.73 -4.62
C GLN A 262 -10.90 6.90 -3.25
N SER A 263 -10.84 5.88 -2.41
CA SER A 263 -11.37 5.89 -1.05
C SER A 263 -10.25 5.57 -0.06
N LEU A 264 -10.25 6.25 1.08
CA LEU A 264 -9.27 6.00 2.12
C LEU A 264 -9.49 4.60 2.72
N PRO A 265 -8.49 3.72 2.71
CA PRO A 265 -8.55 2.47 3.47
C PRO A 265 -8.80 2.74 4.96
N ASP A 266 -9.69 1.99 5.59
CA ASP A 266 -10.05 2.14 7.00
C ASP A 266 -9.87 0.86 7.82
N GLY A 267 -9.44 -0.22 7.17
CA GLY A 267 -9.22 -1.52 7.78
C GLY A 267 -10.47 -2.36 7.97
N THR A 268 -11.55 -2.05 7.25
CA THR A 268 -12.84 -2.77 7.29
C THR A 268 -13.23 -3.36 5.93
N TYR A 269 -12.26 -3.95 5.24
CA TYR A 269 -12.47 -4.55 3.91
C TYR A 269 -13.65 -5.51 3.88
N GLN A 270 -14.53 -5.34 2.88
CA GLN A 270 -15.70 -6.18 2.62
C GLN A 270 -15.77 -6.52 1.12
N ARG A 271 -16.32 -7.72 0.77
CA ARG A 271 -16.52 -8.16 -0.60
C ARG A 271 -17.72 -9.09 -0.74
#